data_d7eed6ba9ee9bb9123ac36b06a1b053a
#
_entry.id   d7eed6ba9ee9bb9123ac36b06a1b053a
#
_cell.length_a   1.000
_cell.length_b   1.000
_cell.length_c   1.000
_cell.angle_alpha   90.00
_cell.angle_beta   90.00
_cell.angle_gamma   90.00
#
_symmetry.space_group_name_H-M   'P 1'
#
loop_
_entity.id
_entity.type
_entity.pdbx_description
1 polymer ?
#
loop_
_entity_poly.entity_id
_entity_poly.type
_entity_poly.pdbx_seq_one_letter_code
_entity_poly.pdbx_strand_id
1 'polypeptide(L)'
;MLFIAAAAFFAGCAPEQVPLDSPYVYIEDSEGNSKMDVGAAANDYAVTLYVHTSSRLMDRDVKVSYKAVAGNGLTEGRDFRIKQGTSAELTFAPGIYRMPIHIVWYKAQAFDPAADNTLTFEITECSESDFTIGLLSLGDSHLKTSYTFTRTK
;
A
#
# COMPACT_ATOMS: atom_id res chain seq x y z
N MET A 1 -36.53 0.04 -58.06
CA MET A 1 -35.39 -0.46 -57.34
C MET A 1 -35.14 0.47 -56.17
N LEU A 2 -35.52 0.04 -54.98
CA LEU A 2 -35.43 0.86 -53.77
C LEU A 2 -34.29 0.34 -52.91
N PHE A 3 -33.21 1.12 -52.78
CA PHE A 3 -32.08 0.78 -51.90
C PHE A 3 -32.37 1.29 -50.48
N ILE A 4 -32.58 0.35 -49.55
CA ILE A 4 -32.67 0.65 -48.13
C ILE A 4 -31.25 0.59 -47.58
N ALA A 5 -30.70 1.74 -47.19
CA ALA A 5 -29.42 1.81 -46.46
C ALA A 5 -29.68 1.55 -44.98
N ALA A 6 -29.19 0.41 -44.48
CA ALA A 6 -29.20 0.08 -43.06
C ALA A 6 -28.07 0.85 -42.37
N ALA A 7 -28.39 1.85 -41.56
CA ALA A 7 -27.45 2.52 -40.67
C ALA A 7 -27.27 1.67 -39.41
N ALA A 8 -26.11 1.00 -39.27
CA ALA A 8 -25.73 0.33 -38.05
C ALA A 8 -25.27 1.37 -37.02
N PHE A 9 -26.04 1.56 -35.97
CA PHE A 9 -25.66 2.33 -34.80
C PHE A 9 -24.70 1.46 -33.97
N PHE A 10 -23.40 1.74 -34.02
CA PHE A 10 -22.46 1.25 -33.04
C PHE A 10 -22.68 2.05 -31.74
N ALA A 11 -23.44 1.51 -30.81
CA ALA A 11 -23.45 1.95 -29.44
C ALA A 11 -22.12 1.49 -28.82
N GLY A 12 -21.08 2.32 -28.95
CA GLY A 12 -19.84 2.16 -28.22
C GLY A 12 -20.13 2.38 -26.74
N CYS A 13 -20.16 1.32 -25.93
CA CYS A 13 -19.99 1.46 -24.50
C CYS A 13 -18.62 2.11 -24.27
N ALA A 14 -18.58 3.42 -24.06
CA ALA A 14 -17.41 4.05 -23.46
C ALA A 14 -17.23 3.41 -22.08
N PRO A 15 -16.04 2.88 -21.74
CA PRO A 15 -15.79 2.44 -20.37
C PRO A 15 -16.03 3.66 -19.48
N GLU A 16 -16.82 3.47 -18.45
CA GLU A 16 -17.07 4.48 -17.42
C GLU A 16 -15.70 4.86 -16.85
N GLN A 17 -15.18 5.99 -17.30
CA GLN A 17 -13.96 6.54 -16.76
C GLN A 17 -14.26 6.96 -15.33
N VAL A 18 -13.80 6.20 -14.36
CA VAL A 18 -13.76 6.63 -12.97
C VAL A 18 -13.01 7.97 -12.97
N PRO A 19 -13.63 9.07 -12.54
CA PRO A 19 -12.94 10.34 -12.53
C PRO A 19 -11.65 10.18 -11.72
N LEU A 20 -10.51 10.53 -12.30
CA LEU A 20 -9.20 10.65 -11.62
C LEU A 20 -9.22 11.73 -10.52
N ASP A 21 -10.38 12.22 -10.18
CA ASP A 21 -10.64 13.34 -9.30
C ASP A 21 -10.88 12.94 -7.84
N SER A 22 -10.99 11.63 -7.54
CA SER A 22 -11.11 11.15 -6.17
C SER A 22 -9.72 10.93 -5.60
N PRO A 23 -9.30 11.73 -4.59
CA PRO A 23 -8.01 11.55 -3.97
C PRO A 23 -7.95 10.21 -3.21
N TYR A 24 -6.75 9.61 -3.14
CA TYR A 24 -6.55 8.33 -2.50
C TYR A 24 -5.19 8.25 -1.79
N VAL A 25 -5.08 7.34 -0.84
CA VAL A 25 -3.84 6.95 -0.17
C VAL A 25 -3.63 5.45 -0.28
N TYR A 26 -2.39 5.01 -0.49
CA TYR A 26 -2.05 3.59 -0.59
C TYR A 26 -0.63 3.32 -0.12
N ILE A 27 -0.28 2.03 0.07
CA ILE A 27 1.04 1.59 0.52
C ILE A 27 1.63 0.58 -0.44
N GLU A 28 2.93 0.73 -0.75
CA GLU A 28 3.69 -0.18 -1.61
C GLU A 28 5.19 -0.13 -1.29
N ASP A 29 5.96 -1.04 -1.88
CA ASP A 29 7.42 -0.95 -1.90
C ASP A 29 7.93 -0.08 -3.07
N SER A 30 9.25 -0.02 -3.24
CA SER A 30 9.89 0.75 -4.34
C SER A 30 9.62 0.19 -5.73
N GLU A 31 9.15 -1.04 -5.83
CA GLU A 31 8.85 -1.74 -7.09
C GLU A 31 7.35 -1.77 -7.40
N GLY A 32 6.53 -1.21 -6.51
CA GLY A 32 5.07 -1.16 -6.67
C GLY A 32 4.35 -2.42 -6.21
N ASN A 33 4.99 -3.30 -5.43
CA ASN A 33 4.36 -4.49 -4.89
C ASN A 33 3.58 -4.20 -3.60
N SER A 34 2.68 -5.10 -3.23
CA SER A 34 1.93 -5.11 -1.96
C SER A 34 2.37 -6.22 -0.99
N LYS A 35 3.38 -7.00 -1.38
CA LYS A 35 3.94 -8.09 -0.56
C LYS A 35 5.39 -8.38 -0.93
N MET A 36 6.14 -8.93 0.03
CA MET A 36 7.54 -9.36 -0.16
C MET A 36 7.84 -10.55 0.74
N ASP A 37 8.56 -11.53 0.20
CA ASP A 37 9.16 -12.60 0.99
C ASP A 37 10.52 -12.15 1.51
N VAL A 38 10.72 -12.33 2.82
CA VAL A 38 11.93 -11.96 3.53
C VAL A 38 12.68 -13.23 3.89
N GLY A 39 13.69 -13.58 3.10
CA GLY A 39 14.54 -14.75 3.36
C GLY A 39 15.47 -14.55 4.54
N ALA A 40 16.04 -15.67 5.03
CA ALA A 40 17.09 -15.64 6.04
C ALA A 40 18.32 -14.93 5.47
N ALA A 41 18.73 -13.84 6.10
CA ALA A 41 19.92 -13.09 5.73
C ALA A 41 21.06 -13.34 6.73
N ALA A 42 22.30 -13.32 6.23
CA ALA A 42 23.48 -13.43 7.08
C ALA A 42 23.75 -12.16 7.90
N ASN A 43 23.22 -11.01 7.45
CA ASN A 43 23.37 -9.70 8.08
C ASN A 43 22.00 -9.01 8.16
N ASP A 44 21.91 -8.01 9.03
CA ASP A 44 20.77 -7.11 9.07
C ASP A 44 20.66 -6.33 7.75
N TYR A 45 19.44 -6.08 7.30
CA TYR A 45 19.20 -5.28 6.11
C TYR A 45 17.95 -4.42 6.24
N ALA A 46 17.96 -3.29 5.54
CA ALA A 46 16.89 -2.33 5.58
C ALA A 46 15.98 -2.47 4.36
N VAL A 47 14.68 -2.35 4.60
CA VAL A 47 13.64 -2.24 3.58
C VAL A 47 12.86 -0.96 3.82
N THR A 48 12.41 -0.31 2.74
CA THR A 48 11.57 0.88 2.84
C THR A 48 10.25 0.63 2.13
N LEU A 49 9.15 0.80 2.85
CA LEU A 49 7.82 0.95 2.28
C LEU A 49 7.52 2.43 2.06
N TYR A 50 6.58 2.70 1.18
CA TYR A 50 6.12 4.04 0.91
C TYR A 50 4.61 4.12 1.03
N VAL A 51 4.14 5.07 1.81
CA VAL A 51 2.76 5.52 1.75
C VAL A 51 2.70 6.66 0.75
N HIS A 52 1.76 6.58 -0.17
CA HIS A 52 1.54 7.55 -1.23
C HIS A 52 0.19 8.23 -1.04
N THR A 53 0.13 9.50 -1.39
CA THR A 53 -1.13 10.21 -1.64
C THR A 53 -1.27 10.49 -3.13
N SER A 54 -2.50 10.67 -3.60
CA SER A 54 -2.75 11.09 -4.99
C SER A 54 -2.04 12.41 -5.30
N SER A 55 -1.77 12.65 -6.58
CA SER A 55 -1.11 13.87 -7.08
C SER A 55 -1.99 15.13 -7.07
N ARG A 56 -3.16 15.09 -6.41
CA ARG A 56 -4.00 16.29 -6.21
C ARG A 56 -3.22 17.34 -5.43
N LEU A 57 -3.23 18.57 -5.89
CA LEU A 57 -2.68 19.70 -5.14
C LEU A 57 -3.42 19.83 -3.81
N MET A 58 -2.66 19.72 -2.73
CA MET A 58 -3.15 19.93 -1.37
C MET A 58 -2.65 21.29 -0.90
N ASP A 59 -3.52 22.05 -0.27
CA ASP A 59 -3.24 23.35 0.31
C ASP A 59 -2.98 23.29 1.83
N ARG A 60 -3.10 22.10 2.40
CA ARG A 60 -2.93 21.78 3.82
C ARG A 60 -2.24 20.44 4.03
N ASP A 61 -1.81 20.21 5.25
CA ASP A 61 -1.24 18.92 5.64
C ASP A 61 -2.31 17.82 5.60
N VAL A 62 -1.96 16.67 5.02
CA VAL A 62 -2.76 15.44 5.09
C VAL A 62 -2.06 14.45 6.01
N LYS A 63 -2.79 13.93 6.98
CA LYS A 63 -2.28 12.98 7.96
C LYS A 63 -2.81 11.59 7.64
N VAL A 64 -1.91 10.63 7.59
CA VAL A 64 -2.23 9.22 7.32
C VAL A 64 -1.68 8.35 8.43
N SER A 65 -2.57 7.64 9.10
CA SER A 65 -2.19 6.72 10.16
C SER A 65 -2.03 5.31 9.62
N TYR A 66 -1.04 4.58 10.13
CA TYR A 66 -0.88 3.16 9.87
C TYR A 66 -0.67 2.37 11.16
N LYS A 67 -0.90 1.08 11.09
CA LYS A 67 -0.47 0.09 12.09
C LYS A 67 0.32 -1.02 11.41
N ALA A 68 1.26 -1.61 12.14
CA ALA A 68 1.98 -2.82 11.77
C ALA A 68 1.64 -3.94 12.77
N VAL A 69 1.23 -5.08 12.24
CA VAL A 69 0.83 -6.25 13.04
C VAL A 69 1.76 -7.40 12.68
N ALA A 70 2.47 -7.92 13.66
CA ALA A 70 3.31 -9.12 13.52
C ALA A 70 2.53 -10.36 13.91
N GLY A 71 2.67 -11.42 13.12
CA GLY A 71 2.24 -12.76 13.50
C GLY A 71 3.07 -13.32 14.67
N ASN A 72 2.60 -14.39 15.29
CA ASN A 72 3.19 -14.94 16.51
C ASN A 72 4.60 -15.54 16.32
N GLY A 73 5.04 -15.73 15.09
CA GLY A 73 6.40 -16.15 14.72
C GLY A 73 7.43 -15.01 14.73
N LEU A 74 6.98 -13.75 14.73
CA LEU A 74 7.84 -12.57 14.68
C LEU A 74 7.72 -11.73 15.94
N THR A 75 8.85 -11.15 16.36
CA THR A 75 8.90 -10.24 17.53
C THR A 75 9.73 -9.02 17.18
N GLU A 76 9.16 -7.83 17.40
CA GLU A 76 9.91 -6.58 17.27
C GLU A 76 11.07 -6.55 18.27
N GLY A 77 12.24 -6.06 17.83
CA GLY A 77 13.49 -6.05 18.59
C GLY A 77 14.28 -7.34 18.50
N ARG A 78 13.67 -8.47 18.11
CA ARG A 78 14.35 -9.74 17.84
C ARG A 78 14.50 -10.01 16.33
N ASP A 79 13.43 -9.86 15.58
CA ASP A 79 13.35 -10.22 14.15
C ASP A 79 13.38 -9.01 13.24
N PHE A 80 12.78 -7.92 13.68
CA PHE A 80 12.70 -6.66 12.95
C PHE A 80 12.60 -5.45 13.89
N ARG A 81 12.79 -4.28 13.32
CA ARG A 81 12.53 -2.99 13.95
C ARG A 81 11.89 -2.03 12.93
N ILE A 82 10.88 -1.30 13.34
CA ILE A 82 10.27 -0.22 12.55
C ILE A 82 10.75 1.11 13.13
N LYS A 83 11.40 1.94 12.30
CA LYS A 83 12.00 3.20 12.76
C LYS A 83 10.96 4.18 13.32
N GLN A 84 9.79 4.22 12.70
CA GLN A 84 8.66 5.08 13.08
C GLN A 84 7.77 4.48 14.18
N GLY A 85 7.97 3.20 14.51
CA GLY A 85 7.13 2.42 15.43
C GLY A 85 6.04 1.61 14.72
N THR A 86 5.40 0.71 15.47
CA THR A 86 4.34 -0.19 14.96
C THR A 86 3.01 0.53 14.69
N SER A 87 2.85 1.74 15.20
CA SER A 87 1.71 2.62 14.92
C SER A 87 2.22 4.05 14.86
N ALA A 88 1.98 4.74 13.77
CA ALA A 88 2.41 6.13 13.59
C ALA A 88 1.50 6.89 12.64
N GLU A 89 1.53 8.20 12.75
CA GLU A 89 0.91 9.15 11.84
C GLU A 89 2.00 9.76 10.95
N LEU A 90 1.79 9.72 9.65
CA LEU A 90 2.63 10.35 8.64
C LEU A 90 1.98 11.65 8.20
N THR A 91 2.71 12.76 8.25
CA THR A 91 2.20 14.08 7.83
C THR A 91 2.74 14.42 6.46
N PHE A 92 1.84 14.55 5.49
CA PHE A 92 2.11 14.98 4.13
C PHE A 92 1.87 16.48 4.04
N ALA A 93 2.93 17.28 4.10
CA ALA A 93 2.85 18.72 3.82
C ALA A 93 2.50 18.96 2.34
N PRO A 94 1.95 20.14 1.99
CA PRO A 94 1.68 20.50 0.60
C PRO A 94 2.87 20.26 -0.31
N GLY A 95 2.66 19.52 -1.41
CA GLY A 95 3.71 19.14 -2.34
C GLY A 95 4.46 17.84 -1.99
N ILE A 96 4.21 17.24 -0.84
CA ILE A 96 4.76 15.92 -0.47
C ILE A 96 3.70 14.85 -0.76
N TYR A 97 4.03 13.93 -1.65
CA TYR A 97 3.10 12.88 -2.12
C TYR A 97 3.54 11.47 -1.75
N ARG A 98 4.70 11.33 -1.09
CA ARG A 98 5.26 10.04 -0.71
C ARG A 98 6.04 10.16 0.60
N MET A 99 5.72 9.30 1.57
CA MET A 99 6.40 9.22 2.86
C MET A 99 6.94 7.82 3.11
N PRO A 100 8.20 7.67 3.54
CA PRO A 100 8.81 6.37 3.79
C PRO A 100 8.46 5.82 5.17
N ILE A 101 8.35 4.49 5.25
CA ILE A 101 8.40 3.71 6.49
C ILE A 101 9.63 2.82 6.41
N HIS A 102 10.55 2.97 7.34
CA HIS A 102 11.82 2.24 7.35
C HIS A 102 11.75 1.03 8.28
N ILE A 103 12.01 -0.15 7.75
CA ILE A 103 12.05 -1.41 8.46
C ILE A 103 13.48 -1.96 8.40
N VAL A 104 14.03 -2.38 9.51
CA VAL A 104 15.27 -3.13 9.58
C VAL A 104 14.90 -4.56 9.94
N TRP A 105 15.24 -5.50 9.09
CA TRP A 105 15.18 -6.93 9.36
C TRP A 105 16.51 -7.37 9.94
N TYR A 106 16.46 -7.99 11.11
CA TYR A 106 17.66 -8.53 11.72
C TYR A 106 18.05 -9.85 11.07
N LYS A 107 19.32 -10.17 11.14
CA LYS A 107 19.82 -11.45 10.64
C LYS A 107 18.98 -12.59 11.21
N ALA A 108 18.88 -13.68 10.48
CA ALA A 108 18.01 -14.80 10.81
C ALA A 108 18.23 -15.28 12.26
N GLN A 109 17.15 -15.29 13.01
CA GLN A 109 17.00 -15.94 14.31
C GLN A 109 16.35 -17.32 14.13
N ALA A 110 16.01 -17.99 15.23
CA ALA A 110 15.24 -19.22 15.16
C ALA A 110 13.93 -19.01 14.38
N PHE A 111 13.67 -19.87 13.40
CA PHE A 111 12.50 -19.83 12.54
C PHE A 111 11.59 -21.02 12.84
N ASP A 112 10.35 -20.77 13.20
CA ASP A 112 9.31 -21.79 13.35
C ASP A 112 8.37 -21.75 12.13
N PRO A 113 8.41 -22.74 11.24
CA PRO A 113 7.57 -22.77 10.06
C PRO A 113 6.08 -23.02 10.37
N ALA A 114 5.74 -23.43 11.59
CA ALA A 114 4.35 -23.64 12.02
C ALA A 114 3.71 -22.36 12.58
N ALA A 115 4.52 -21.33 12.87
CA ALA A 115 4.04 -20.05 13.37
C ALA A 115 3.62 -19.12 12.22
N ASP A 116 2.82 -18.13 12.54
CA ASP A 116 2.54 -17.02 11.62
C ASP A 116 3.75 -16.08 11.56
N ASN A 117 4.49 -16.15 10.45
CA ASN A 117 5.70 -15.40 10.19
C ASN A 117 5.44 -14.16 9.31
N THR A 118 4.28 -13.54 9.42
CA THR A 118 3.93 -12.33 8.66
C THR A 118 4.12 -11.06 9.47
N LEU A 119 4.46 -9.97 8.79
CA LEU A 119 4.41 -8.60 9.31
C LEU A 119 3.59 -7.78 8.32
N THR A 120 2.39 -7.37 8.73
CA THR A 120 1.46 -6.64 7.88
C THR A 120 1.33 -5.19 8.33
N PHE A 121 1.57 -4.27 7.39
CA PHE A 121 1.29 -2.84 7.53
C PHE A 121 -0.08 -2.55 6.92
N GLU A 122 -0.91 -1.81 7.62
CA GLU A 122 -2.25 -1.43 7.17
C GLU A 122 -2.47 0.06 7.39
N ILE A 123 -2.93 0.77 6.37
CA ILE A 123 -3.40 2.15 6.52
C ILE A 123 -4.73 2.10 7.25
N THR A 124 -4.81 2.81 8.38
CA THR A 124 -5.99 2.77 9.26
C THR A 124 -6.86 4.00 9.14
N GLU A 125 -6.27 5.15 8.81
CA GLU A 125 -6.99 6.43 8.79
C GLU A 125 -6.32 7.43 7.86
N CYS A 126 -7.14 8.31 7.29
CA CYS A 126 -6.69 9.53 6.61
C CYS A 126 -7.47 10.71 7.19
N SER A 127 -6.81 11.83 7.46
CA SER A 127 -7.44 13.04 8.02
C SER A 127 -8.46 13.68 7.08
N GLU A 128 -8.36 13.41 5.80
CA GLU A 128 -9.23 13.96 4.78
C GLU A 128 -10.32 12.95 4.41
N SER A 129 -11.58 13.29 4.70
CA SER A 129 -12.72 12.40 4.51
C SER A 129 -13.06 12.12 3.04
N ASP A 130 -12.56 12.94 2.12
CA ASP A 130 -12.72 12.77 0.68
C ASP A 130 -11.62 11.86 0.07
N PHE A 131 -10.63 11.45 0.85
CA PHE A 131 -9.60 10.51 0.42
C PHE A 131 -10.07 9.06 0.58
N THR A 132 -9.90 8.29 -0.46
CA THR A 132 -10.13 6.84 -0.42
C THR A 132 -8.86 6.13 0.06
N ILE A 133 -8.99 5.22 1.02
CA ILE A 133 -7.89 4.32 1.40
C ILE A 133 -7.83 3.18 0.38
N GLY A 134 -6.69 3.05 -0.28
CA GLY A 134 -6.42 2.09 -1.35
C GLY A 134 -6.59 2.67 -2.74
N LEU A 135 -5.94 2.02 -3.71
CA LEU A 135 -6.13 2.32 -5.14
C LEU A 135 -7.47 1.75 -5.60
N LEU A 136 -8.25 2.58 -6.31
CA LEU A 136 -9.41 2.11 -7.06
C LEU A 136 -8.90 1.48 -8.37
N SER A 137 -9.15 0.21 -8.57
CA SER A 137 -8.94 -0.49 -9.84
C SER A 137 -10.27 -0.72 -10.53
N LEU A 138 -10.27 -0.70 -11.87
CA LEU A 138 -11.45 -1.07 -12.66
C LEU A 138 -11.87 -2.50 -12.29
N GLY A 139 -12.93 -2.64 -11.50
CA GLY A 139 -13.57 -3.89 -11.15
C GLY A 139 -13.18 -4.49 -9.79
N ASP A 140 -12.22 -3.91 -9.07
CA ASP A 140 -11.88 -4.39 -7.72
C ASP A 140 -11.64 -3.24 -6.75
N SER A 141 -12.15 -3.40 -5.55
CA SER A 141 -12.15 -2.38 -4.52
C SER A 141 -10.85 -2.37 -3.74
N HIS A 142 -10.24 -1.21 -3.57
CA HIS A 142 -9.27 -0.94 -2.52
C HIS A 142 -7.97 -1.79 -2.54
N LEU A 143 -7.27 -1.80 -3.69
CA LEU A 143 -5.93 -2.38 -3.77
C LEU A 143 -4.93 -1.58 -2.92
N LYS A 144 -3.90 -2.26 -2.40
CA LYS A 144 -2.79 -1.63 -1.68
C LYS A 144 -3.19 -0.83 -0.43
N THR A 145 -4.24 -1.26 0.27
CA THR A 145 -4.59 -0.75 1.60
C THR A 145 -3.63 -1.25 2.67
N SER A 146 -2.94 -2.37 2.37
CA SER A 146 -1.98 -3.03 3.23
C SER A 146 -0.77 -3.55 2.46
N TYR A 147 0.32 -3.80 3.20
CA TYR A 147 1.52 -4.44 2.69
C TYR A 147 1.96 -5.55 3.64
N THR A 148 2.26 -6.74 3.11
CA THR A 148 2.63 -7.89 3.93
C THR A 148 4.02 -8.41 3.58
N PHE A 149 4.88 -8.47 4.60
CA PHE A 149 6.10 -9.27 4.57
C PHE A 149 5.81 -10.67 5.07
N THR A 150 6.39 -11.68 4.42
CA THR A 150 6.39 -13.06 4.89
C THR A 150 7.82 -13.51 5.10
N ARG A 151 8.21 -13.77 6.35
CA ARG A 151 9.54 -14.31 6.62
C ARG A 151 9.59 -15.78 6.22
N THR A 152 10.57 -16.11 5.41
CA THR A 152 10.86 -17.47 4.95
C THR A 152 12.20 -17.97 5.53
N LYS A 153 12.45 -19.26 5.39
CA LYS A 153 13.67 -19.91 5.91
C LYS A 153 14.91 -19.51 5.08
#